data_c0cefbce606fec6734f822e2d69fa833
#
_entry.id   c0cefbce606fec6734f822e2d69fa833
#
_cell.length_a   1.000
_cell.length_b   1.000
_cell.length_c   1.000
_cell.angle_alpha   90.00
_cell.angle_beta   90.00
_cell.angle_gamma   90.00
#
_symmetry.space_group_name_H-M   'P 1'
#
loop_
_entity.id
_entity.type
_entity.pdbx_description
1 polymer ?
#
loop_
_entity_poly.entity_id
_entity_poly.type
_entity_poly.pdbx_seq_one_letter_code
_entity_poly.pdbx_strand_id
1 'polypeptide(L)'
;MHLSSPISVHQGVLCALLLFSLPAGQAQKRAKDHQRHHHHHHCFSQEQLQAGELPTHFVSRTMKWDRYAPVQLVPHLEKMQQEGGQRHKRQVDGCPALQLQAIVNSEPNERSLSPWRYRIDEDENRYPQKLAFAECLCAGCIDVKTGQETSSLNSVPMHQTMMVLRRKPCPHDASPGTFAFEVDYIKVPVGCTCVLPRSSG
;
A
#
# COMPACT_ATOMS: atom_id res chain seq x y z
N MET A 1 52.00 -46.04 6.18
CA MET A 1 51.43 -47.26 6.73
C MET A 1 50.01 -47.36 6.27
N HIS A 2 49.78 -48.19 5.25
CA HIS A 2 48.47 -48.52 4.69
C HIS A 2 47.80 -49.56 5.59
N LEU A 3 46.54 -49.30 5.95
CA LEU A 3 45.66 -50.35 6.48
C LEU A 3 44.35 -50.31 5.68
N SER A 4 44.28 -51.19 4.70
CA SER A 4 43.08 -51.52 3.95
C SER A 4 42.31 -52.59 4.71
N SER A 5 41.05 -52.33 5.06
CA SER A 5 40.10 -53.30 5.62
C SER A 5 39.29 -53.94 4.51
N PRO A 6 39.12 -55.27 4.49
CA PRO A 6 38.36 -55.93 3.44
C PRO A 6 36.85 -55.81 3.68
N ILE A 7 36.14 -55.37 2.64
CA ILE A 7 34.66 -55.35 2.63
C ILE A 7 34.17 -56.79 2.47
N SER A 8 33.38 -57.23 3.44
CA SER A 8 32.81 -58.55 3.52
C SER A 8 31.79 -58.84 2.41
N VAL A 9 32.04 -59.90 1.65
CA VAL A 9 31.23 -60.35 0.48
C VAL A 9 29.79 -60.77 0.86
N HIS A 10 29.50 -60.89 2.16
CA HIS A 10 28.19 -61.37 2.64
C HIS A 10 27.05 -60.31 2.64
N GLN A 11 27.38 -59.07 2.44
CA GLN A 11 26.35 -57.99 2.44
C GLN A 11 25.67 -57.78 1.10
N GLY A 12 26.24 -58.31 -0.01
CA GLY A 12 25.66 -58.16 -1.34
C GLY A 12 24.50 -59.10 -1.67
N VAL A 13 24.37 -60.22 -0.98
CA VAL A 13 23.40 -61.27 -1.30
C VAL A 13 22.03 -60.99 -0.63
N LEU A 14 22.00 -60.28 0.47
CA LEU A 14 20.75 -59.94 1.19
C LEU A 14 19.95 -58.80 0.53
N CYS A 15 20.59 -57.93 -0.22
CA CYS A 15 19.88 -56.86 -0.93
C CYS A 15 19.19 -57.34 -2.24
N ALA A 16 19.65 -58.44 -2.84
CA ALA A 16 19.08 -58.95 -4.09
C ALA A 16 17.75 -59.69 -3.91
N LEU A 17 17.47 -60.21 -2.73
CA LEU A 17 16.23 -60.99 -2.46
C LEU A 17 15.03 -60.18 -2.00
N LEU A 18 15.21 -58.86 -1.71
CA LEU A 18 14.10 -57.97 -1.29
C LEU A 18 13.44 -57.26 -2.45
N LEU A 19 13.92 -57.40 -3.70
CA LEU A 19 13.37 -56.69 -4.85
C LEU A 19 12.23 -57.44 -5.56
N PHE A 20 11.92 -58.68 -5.19
CA PHE A 20 10.91 -59.51 -5.87
C PHE A 20 9.56 -59.66 -5.14
N SER A 21 9.32 -58.95 -4.05
CA SER A 21 8.09 -59.06 -3.29
C SER A 21 7.26 -57.76 -3.21
N LEU A 22 7.28 -56.94 -4.26
CA LEU A 22 6.33 -55.84 -4.36
C LEU A 22 5.08 -56.33 -5.06
N PRO A 23 3.89 -56.34 -4.39
CA PRO A 23 2.65 -56.61 -5.08
C PRO A 23 2.37 -55.49 -6.11
N ALA A 24 1.94 -55.90 -7.30
CA ALA A 24 1.47 -54.99 -8.35
C ALA A 24 0.35 -54.08 -7.80
N GLY A 25 0.76 -52.91 -7.30
CA GLY A 25 -0.17 -51.88 -6.85
C GLY A 25 -0.97 -51.38 -8.04
N GLN A 26 -2.26 -51.63 -8.02
CA GLN A 26 -3.22 -51.09 -8.96
C GLN A 26 -3.08 -49.56 -8.96
N ALA A 27 -2.76 -49.00 -10.11
CA ALA A 27 -2.80 -47.57 -10.34
C ALA A 27 -4.26 -47.10 -10.24
N GLN A 28 -4.71 -46.81 -9.04
CA GLN A 28 -5.95 -46.10 -8.80
C GLN A 28 -5.79 -44.69 -9.38
N LYS A 29 -6.43 -44.47 -10.53
CA LYS A 29 -6.63 -43.13 -11.08
C LYS A 29 -7.34 -42.30 -10.00
N ARG A 30 -6.56 -41.58 -9.18
CA ARG A 30 -7.08 -40.50 -8.38
C ARG A 30 -7.63 -39.44 -9.35
N ALA A 31 -8.94 -39.46 -9.54
CA ALA A 31 -9.64 -38.31 -10.06
C ALA A 31 -9.14 -37.11 -9.27
N LYS A 32 -8.47 -36.16 -9.92
CA LYS A 32 -8.17 -34.86 -9.36
C LYS A 32 -9.52 -34.19 -9.23
N ASP A 33 -10.10 -34.37 -8.05
CA ASP A 33 -11.18 -33.53 -7.59
C ASP A 33 -10.58 -32.11 -7.53
N HIS A 34 -10.88 -31.32 -8.55
CA HIS A 34 -10.64 -29.89 -8.52
C HIS A 34 -11.64 -29.34 -7.50
N GLN A 35 -11.26 -29.48 -6.24
CA GLN A 35 -11.88 -28.72 -5.16
C GLN A 35 -11.68 -27.25 -5.53
N ARG A 36 -12.66 -26.70 -6.24
CA ARG A 36 -12.85 -25.26 -6.34
C ARG A 36 -12.90 -24.78 -4.90
N HIS A 37 -11.79 -24.21 -4.40
CA HIS A 37 -11.81 -23.40 -3.21
C HIS A 37 -12.79 -22.27 -3.52
N HIS A 38 -14.05 -22.46 -3.16
CA HIS A 38 -14.96 -21.37 -2.98
C HIS A 38 -14.34 -20.51 -1.89
N HIS A 39 -13.64 -19.45 -2.29
CA HIS A 39 -13.32 -18.36 -1.39
C HIS A 39 -14.67 -17.89 -0.86
N HIS A 40 -15.03 -18.32 0.32
CA HIS A 40 -16.15 -17.75 1.05
C HIS A 40 -15.77 -16.27 1.27
N HIS A 41 -16.25 -15.41 0.40
CA HIS A 41 -16.18 -13.98 0.64
C HIS A 41 -17.02 -13.72 1.87
N HIS A 42 -16.36 -13.41 3.00
CA HIS A 42 -17.07 -12.96 4.18
C HIS A 42 -17.76 -11.64 3.85
N CYS A 43 -19.07 -11.66 3.93
CA CYS A 43 -19.90 -10.49 3.69
C CYS A 43 -20.20 -9.80 5.01
N PHE A 44 -20.05 -8.49 5.05
CA PHE A 44 -20.22 -7.64 6.23
C PHE A 44 -21.41 -6.71 6.02
N SER A 45 -22.21 -6.50 7.06
CA SER A 45 -23.27 -5.48 7.03
C SER A 45 -22.66 -4.08 7.20
N GLN A 46 -23.42 -3.07 6.83
CA GLN A 46 -23.04 -1.66 7.03
C GLN A 46 -22.78 -1.35 8.51
N GLU A 47 -23.57 -1.92 9.41
CA GLU A 47 -23.48 -1.70 10.86
C GLU A 47 -22.16 -2.27 11.42
N GLN A 48 -21.79 -3.48 11.00
CA GLN A 48 -20.50 -4.09 11.39
C GLN A 48 -19.31 -3.23 10.93
N LEU A 49 -19.37 -2.64 9.74
CA LEU A 49 -18.32 -1.77 9.24
C LEU A 49 -18.25 -0.43 9.99
N GLN A 50 -19.40 0.12 10.41
CA GLN A 50 -19.47 1.32 11.24
C GLN A 50 -18.94 1.10 12.66
N ALA A 51 -19.08 -0.12 13.19
CA ALA A 51 -18.48 -0.52 14.46
C ALA A 51 -16.95 -0.68 14.38
N GLY A 52 -16.34 -0.50 13.20
CA GLY A 52 -14.89 -0.66 12.99
C GLY A 52 -14.44 -2.11 12.89
N GLU A 53 -15.35 -3.03 12.74
CA GLU A 53 -15.06 -4.45 12.54
C GLU A 53 -14.50 -4.68 11.15
N LEU A 54 -13.17 -4.62 11.06
CA LEU A 54 -12.47 -5.12 9.88
C LEU A 54 -12.40 -6.64 9.92
N PRO A 55 -12.52 -7.28 8.75
CA PRO A 55 -12.34 -8.72 8.66
C PRO A 55 -11.01 -9.15 9.28
N THR A 56 -11.04 -9.97 10.31
CA THR A 56 -9.85 -10.38 11.07
C THR A 56 -8.77 -11.05 10.20
N HIS A 57 -9.17 -11.67 9.08
CA HIS A 57 -8.23 -12.25 8.12
C HIS A 57 -7.44 -11.19 7.31
N PHE A 58 -7.94 -9.96 7.17
CA PHE A 58 -7.19 -8.84 6.60
C PHE A 58 -6.37 -8.08 7.65
N VAL A 59 -6.76 -8.14 8.93
CA VAL A 59 -6.04 -7.55 10.07
C VAL A 59 -4.89 -8.45 10.55
N SER A 60 -4.41 -9.34 9.69
CA SER A 60 -3.22 -10.14 9.95
C SER A 60 -2.06 -9.24 10.40
N ARG A 61 -1.12 -9.78 11.19
CA ARG A 61 0.05 -9.10 11.77
C ARG A 61 0.91 -8.29 10.76
N THR A 62 0.64 -8.43 9.46
CA THR A 62 1.37 -7.78 8.37
C THR A 62 0.74 -6.49 7.87
N MET A 63 -0.55 -6.26 8.08
CA MET A 63 -1.27 -5.09 7.59
C MET A 63 -1.35 -3.99 8.66
N LYS A 64 -0.29 -3.22 8.79
CA LYS A 64 -0.24 -2.08 9.71
C LYS A 64 -0.37 -0.79 8.92
N TRP A 65 -1.61 -0.42 8.58
CA TRP A 65 -1.90 0.85 7.90
C TRP A 65 -1.44 2.08 8.70
N ASP A 66 -1.46 1.98 10.02
CA ASP A 66 -0.94 2.99 10.96
C ASP A 66 0.53 3.36 10.75
N ARG A 67 1.29 2.56 10.02
CA ARG A 67 2.71 2.85 9.69
C ARG A 67 2.90 3.71 8.44
N TYR A 68 1.86 3.88 7.65
CA TYR A 68 1.95 4.70 6.45
C TYR A 68 1.75 6.17 6.78
N ALA A 69 2.68 7.03 6.33
CA ALA A 69 2.59 8.47 6.55
C ALA A 69 1.25 9.09 6.11
N PRO A 70 0.65 8.69 4.98
CA PRO A 70 -0.68 9.18 4.60
C PRO A 70 -1.78 8.89 5.61
N VAL A 71 -1.66 7.85 6.42
CA VAL A 71 -2.61 7.53 7.49
C VAL A 71 -2.30 8.31 8.76
N GLN A 72 -1.02 8.38 9.14
CA GLN A 72 -0.56 9.06 10.35
C GLN A 72 -0.85 10.57 10.32
N LEU A 73 -0.84 11.19 9.16
CA LEU A 73 -1.09 12.62 9.00
C LEU A 73 -2.56 13.01 9.15
N VAL A 74 -3.50 12.09 8.92
CA VAL A 74 -4.95 12.41 8.94
C VAL A 74 -5.40 13.05 10.26
N PRO A 75 -5.11 12.50 11.44
CA PRO A 75 -5.58 13.09 12.70
C PRO A 75 -5.06 14.53 12.91
N HIS A 76 -3.84 14.80 12.48
CA HIS A 76 -3.26 16.14 12.55
C HIS A 76 -3.99 17.13 11.63
N LEU A 77 -4.27 16.70 10.39
CA LEU A 77 -5.00 17.51 9.41
C LEU A 77 -6.45 17.79 9.86
N GLU A 78 -7.14 16.79 10.41
CA GLU A 78 -8.48 16.95 10.96
C GLU A 78 -8.51 17.97 12.11
N LYS A 79 -7.53 17.89 13.03
CA LYS A 79 -7.38 18.85 14.11
C LYS A 79 -7.15 20.26 13.57
N MET A 80 -6.28 20.44 12.59
CA MET A 80 -6.03 21.73 11.95
C MET A 80 -7.29 22.29 11.29
N GLN A 81 -8.11 21.45 10.65
CA GLN A 81 -9.36 21.86 10.04
C GLN A 81 -10.39 22.33 11.09
N GLN A 82 -10.46 21.64 12.25
CA GLN A 82 -11.33 22.01 13.35
C GLN A 82 -10.92 23.34 14.02
N GLU A 83 -9.61 23.52 14.25
CA GLU A 83 -9.06 24.74 14.88
C GLU A 83 -9.01 25.93 13.92
N GLY A 84 -8.87 25.66 12.62
CA GLY A 84 -8.64 26.67 11.58
C GLY A 84 -9.90 27.27 10.95
N GLY A 85 -11.10 26.90 11.36
CA GLY A 85 -12.37 27.31 10.73
C GLY A 85 -12.59 28.82 10.54
N GLN A 86 -11.77 29.68 11.17
CA GLN A 86 -11.78 31.13 10.95
C GLN A 86 -10.48 31.69 10.32
N ARG A 87 -9.37 30.96 10.35
CA ARG A 87 -8.06 31.43 9.83
C ARG A 87 -7.74 30.98 8.40
N HIS A 88 -8.41 29.97 7.88
CA HIS A 88 -8.10 29.36 6.58
C HIS A 88 -8.51 30.20 5.34
N LYS A 89 -9.20 31.34 5.54
CA LYS A 89 -9.59 32.25 4.44
C LYS A 89 -8.45 33.03 3.80
N ARG A 90 -7.19 32.86 4.27
CA ARG A 90 -6.00 33.51 3.68
C ARG A 90 -4.97 32.50 3.18
N GLN A 91 -5.36 31.28 2.89
CA GLN A 91 -4.49 30.38 2.19
C GLN A 91 -4.38 30.87 0.76
N VAL A 92 -3.22 31.41 0.43
CA VAL A 92 -2.89 31.87 -0.94
C VAL A 92 -3.00 30.63 -1.84
N ASP A 93 -4.04 30.62 -2.67
CA ASP A 93 -4.16 29.64 -3.75
C ASP A 93 -3.11 30.01 -4.78
N GLY A 94 -1.97 29.30 -4.76
CA GLY A 94 -0.89 29.51 -5.69
C GLY A 94 0.49 29.20 -5.12
N CYS A 95 1.49 29.29 -5.99
CA CYS A 95 2.88 29.09 -5.65
C CYS A 95 3.37 30.19 -4.68
N PRO A 96 3.86 29.82 -3.48
CA PRO A 96 4.32 30.81 -2.51
C PRO A 96 5.68 31.39 -2.94
N ALA A 97 5.85 32.70 -2.77
CA ALA A 97 7.17 33.30 -2.82
C ALA A 97 7.94 32.94 -1.52
N LEU A 98 9.03 32.21 -1.64
CA LEU A 98 9.80 31.79 -0.47
C LEU A 98 10.75 32.91 -0.02
N GLN A 99 10.45 33.48 1.15
CA GLN A 99 11.41 34.33 1.86
C GLN A 99 12.37 33.44 2.65
N LEU A 100 13.55 33.16 2.12
CA LEU A 100 14.50 32.17 2.64
C LEU A 100 14.82 32.36 4.14
N GLN A 101 14.84 33.60 4.65
CA GLN A 101 15.09 33.88 6.06
C GLN A 101 13.90 33.53 6.97
N ALA A 102 12.66 33.58 6.45
CA ALA A 102 11.46 33.36 7.23
C ALA A 102 11.10 31.87 7.35
N ILE A 103 11.54 31.05 6.39
CA ILE A 103 11.13 29.64 6.28
C ILE A 103 12.08 28.62 6.93
N VAL A 104 13.20 29.07 7.52
CA VAL A 104 14.22 28.17 8.13
C VAL A 104 13.61 27.21 9.15
N ASN A 105 12.58 27.64 9.87
CA ASN A 105 11.91 26.87 10.91
C ASN A 105 10.57 26.25 10.44
N SER A 106 10.23 26.37 9.14
CA SER A 106 9.02 25.77 8.58
C SER A 106 9.20 24.28 8.33
N GLU A 107 8.08 23.59 8.19
CA GLU A 107 8.06 22.16 7.86
C GLU A 107 8.71 21.88 6.48
N PRO A 108 9.27 20.69 6.25
CA PRO A 108 9.94 20.36 4.98
C PRO A 108 9.10 20.59 3.74
N ASN A 109 7.79 20.38 3.81
CA ASN A 109 6.87 20.62 2.69
C ASN A 109 6.73 22.12 2.35
N GLU A 110 6.83 23.01 3.33
CA GLU A 110 6.72 24.45 3.13
C GLU A 110 8.02 25.07 2.62
N ARG A 111 9.18 24.53 3.03
CA ARG A 111 10.52 25.03 2.64
C ARG A 111 11.15 24.25 1.47
N SER A 112 10.36 23.41 0.79
CA SER A 112 10.79 22.71 -0.42
C SER A 112 10.84 23.65 -1.61
N LEU A 113 11.73 23.38 -2.56
CA LEU A 113 11.73 24.08 -3.88
C LEU A 113 10.51 23.67 -4.73
N SER A 114 9.85 22.60 -4.37
CA SER A 114 8.57 22.15 -4.91
C SER A 114 7.61 22.02 -3.72
N PRO A 115 7.11 23.14 -3.15
CA PRO A 115 6.31 23.12 -1.93
C PRO A 115 4.97 22.47 -2.16
N TRP A 116 4.45 21.82 -1.09
CA TRP A 116 3.16 21.16 -1.15
C TRP A 116 2.39 21.30 0.15
N ARG A 117 1.09 21.14 0.06
CA ARG A 117 0.19 21.00 1.21
C ARG A 117 -0.39 19.59 1.24
N TYR A 118 -0.91 19.19 2.39
CA TYR A 118 -1.69 17.97 2.51
C TYR A 118 -3.17 18.28 2.56
N ARG A 119 -3.98 17.50 1.83
CA ARG A 119 -5.42 17.46 1.95
C ARG A 119 -5.87 16.07 2.36
N ILE A 120 -7.01 15.96 3.03
CA ILE A 120 -7.64 14.68 3.31
C ILE A 120 -8.38 14.23 2.05
N ASP A 121 -8.02 13.06 1.57
CA ASP A 121 -8.73 12.33 0.52
C ASP A 121 -9.60 11.28 1.18
N GLU A 122 -10.91 11.37 0.97
CA GLU A 122 -11.91 10.50 1.59
C GLU A 122 -12.64 9.67 0.54
N ASP A 123 -12.68 8.35 0.75
CA ASP A 123 -13.35 7.39 -0.12
C ASP A 123 -14.06 6.35 0.74
N GLU A 124 -15.40 6.37 0.74
CA GLU A 124 -16.24 5.46 1.52
C GLU A 124 -16.08 3.99 1.12
N ASN A 125 -15.62 3.73 -0.10
CA ASN A 125 -15.39 2.39 -0.63
C ASN A 125 -13.96 1.91 -0.45
N ARG A 126 -13.16 2.59 0.35
CA ARG A 126 -11.77 2.27 0.64
C ARG A 126 -11.54 2.13 2.15
N TYR A 127 -10.64 1.23 2.53
CA TYR A 127 -10.08 1.23 3.87
C TYR A 127 -8.55 1.27 3.80
N PRO A 128 -7.88 2.20 4.50
CA PRO A 128 -8.45 3.30 5.29
C PRO A 128 -9.25 4.28 4.41
N GLN A 129 -10.36 4.79 4.94
CA GLN A 129 -11.22 5.70 4.19
C GLN A 129 -10.54 7.03 3.92
N LYS A 130 -9.85 7.57 4.94
CA LYS A 130 -9.16 8.85 4.89
C LYS A 130 -7.66 8.66 4.72
N LEU A 131 -7.08 9.38 3.78
CA LEU A 131 -5.65 9.42 3.51
C LEU A 131 -5.21 10.87 3.29
N ALA A 132 -4.03 11.22 3.75
CA ALA A 132 -3.41 12.51 3.46
C ALA A 132 -2.73 12.47 2.10
N PHE A 133 -3.21 13.27 1.15
CA PHE A 133 -2.66 13.42 -0.19
C PHE A 133 -1.88 14.73 -0.28
N ALA A 134 -0.64 14.65 -0.77
CA ALA A 134 0.16 15.82 -1.10
C ALA A 134 -0.36 16.48 -2.38
N GLU A 135 -0.48 17.80 -2.36
CA GLU A 135 -0.89 18.63 -3.48
C GLU A 135 0.17 19.69 -3.72
N CYS A 136 0.82 19.66 -4.90
CA CYS A 136 1.85 20.60 -5.24
C CYS A 136 1.27 22.02 -5.39
N LEU A 137 1.93 23.01 -4.80
CA LEU A 137 1.47 24.39 -4.80
C LEU A 137 1.95 25.17 -6.03
N CYS A 138 2.99 24.68 -6.70
CA CYS A 138 3.60 25.29 -7.86
C CYS A 138 3.50 24.37 -9.08
N ALA A 139 3.42 24.94 -10.27
CA ALA A 139 3.60 24.23 -11.55
C ALA A 139 5.09 24.05 -11.87
N GLY A 140 5.85 25.09 -11.64
CA GLY A 140 7.32 25.10 -11.71
C GLY A 140 7.96 24.82 -10.35
N CYS A 141 9.25 25.14 -10.25
CA CYS A 141 9.97 25.06 -8.98
C CYS A 141 10.45 26.43 -8.54
N ILE A 142 10.75 26.58 -7.26
CA ILE A 142 11.24 27.83 -6.71
C ILE A 142 12.74 27.92 -6.96
N ASP A 143 13.16 28.99 -7.58
CA ASP A 143 14.56 29.35 -7.75
C ASP A 143 15.16 29.83 -6.40
N VAL A 144 16.27 29.21 -5.99
CA VAL A 144 16.91 29.47 -4.67
C VAL A 144 17.43 30.90 -4.55
N LYS A 145 17.82 31.55 -5.67
CA LYS A 145 18.40 32.89 -5.66
C LYS A 145 17.34 33.97 -5.55
N THR A 146 16.20 33.76 -6.21
CA THR A 146 15.15 34.76 -6.29
C THR A 146 14.00 34.50 -5.31
N GLY A 147 13.84 33.26 -4.83
CA GLY A 147 12.69 32.83 -4.03
C GLY A 147 11.39 32.77 -4.83
N GLN A 148 11.44 32.91 -6.15
CA GLN A 148 10.28 32.95 -7.04
C GLN A 148 10.17 31.66 -7.87
N GLU A 149 8.95 31.35 -8.31
CA GLU A 149 8.69 30.25 -9.23
C GLU A 149 9.38 30.45 -10.57
N THR A 150 10.01 29.41 -11.07
CA THR A 150 10.64 29.36 -12.41
C THR A 150 10.10 28.17 -13.21
N SER A 151 9.95 28.36 -14.52
CA SER A 151 9.58 27.30 -15.45
C SER A 151 10.72 26.40 -15.92
N SER A 152 11.95 26.64 -15.41
CA SER A 152 13.13 25.82 -15.77
C SER A 152 13.01 24.37 -15.30
N LEU A 153 12.21 24.12 -14.27
CA LEU A 153 11.91 22.82 -13.71
C LEU A 153 10.40 22.72 -13.48
N ASN A 154 9.88 21.50 -13.54
CA ASN A 154 8.49 21.21 -13.23
C ASN A 154 8.35 20.64 -11.81
N SER A 155 7.35 21.10 -11.08
CA SER A 155 6.92 20.52 -9.81
C SER A 155 5.97 19.36 -10.09
N VAL A 156 6.32 18.17 -9.64
CA VAL A 156 5.53 16.96 -9.87
C VAL A 156 5.31 16.17 -8.58
N PRO A 157 4.15 15.51 -8.39
CA PRO A 157 3.90 14.70 -7.22
C PRO A 157 4.73 13.42 -7.24
N MET A 158 5.29 13.08 -6.07
CA MET A 158 5.88 11.78 -5.77
C MET A 158 4.82 10.85 -5.22
N HIS A 159 4.75 9.63 -5.74
CA HIS A 159 3.75 8.65 -5.34
C HIS A 159 4.37 7.48 -4.59
N GLN A 160 3.69 7.05 -3.53
CA GLN A 160 3.92 5.80 -2.86
C GLN A 160 2.81 4.81 -3.21
N THR A 161 3.15 3.58 -3.57
CA THR A 161 2.15 2.52 -3.70
C THR A 161 1.75 2.05 -2.29
N MET A 162 0.46 2.09 -2.02
CA MET A 162 -0.11 1.68 -0.75
C MET A 162 -1.18 0.63 -0.98
N MET A 163 -1.14 -0.44 -0.20
CA MET A 163 -2.18 -1.44 -0.17
C MET A 163 -3.40 -0.91 0.60
N VAL A 164 -4.56 -1.09 0.03
CA VAL A 164 -5.85 -0.72 0.62
C VAL A 164 -6.84 -1.87 0.46
N LEU A 165 -7.95 -1.80 1.16
CA LEU A 165 -9.10 -2.67 0.89
C LEU A 165 -10.15 -1.88 0.14
N ARG A 166 -10.67 -2.47 -0.94
CA ARG A 166 -11.80 -1.98 -1.70
C ARG A 166 -13.06 -2.71 -1.31
N ARG A 167 -14.10 -1.94 -1.02
CA ARG A 167 -15.44 -2.44 -0.76
C ARG A 167 -16.11 -2.84 -2.07
N LYS A 168 -16.66 -4.04 -2.12
CA LYS A 168 -17.39 -4.59 -3.26
C LYS A 168 -18.75 -5.11 -2.79
N PRO A 169 -19.80 -5.02 -3.60
CA PRO A 169 -21.05 -5.72 -3.31
C PRO A 169 -20.80 -7.21 -3.18
N CYS A 170 -21.48 -7.85 -2.23
CA CYS A 170 -21.43 -9.30 -2.13
C CYS A 170 -22.14 -9.99 -3.31
N PRO A 171 -21.72 -11.23 -3.68
CA PRO A 171 -22.43 -12.03 -4.68
C PRO A 171 -23.91 -12.23 -4.34
N HIS A 172 -24.70 -12.57 -5.33
CA HIS A 172 -26.17 -12.61 -5.30
C HIS A 172 -26.83 -13.45 -4.19
N ASP A 173 -26.09 -14.37 -3.58
CA ASP A 173 -26.60 -15.26 -2.51
C ASP A 173 -26.47 -14.65 -1.11
N ALA A 174 -25.90 -13.45 -0.99
CA ALA A 174 -25.75 -12.75 0.27
C ALA A 174 -26.95 -11.82 0.54
N SER A 175 -27.19 -11.52 1.81
CA SER A 175 -28.24 -10.57 2.20
C SER A 175 -28.04 -9.23 1.50
N PRO A 176 -29.13 -8.58 1.02
CA PRO A 176 -29.05 -7.26 0.40
C PRO A 176 -28.34 -6.24 1.32
N GLY A 177 -27.44 -5.43 0.76
CA GLY A 177 -26.72 -4.42 1.53
C GLY A 177 -25.48 -4.94 2.27
N THR A 178 -25.04 -6.17 1.97
CA THR A 178 -23.78 -6.69 2.48
C THR A 178 -22.63 -6.46 1.49
N PHE A 179 -21.41 -6.34 2.05
CA PHE A 179 -20.21 -5.99 1.30
C PHE A 179 -19.06 -6.94 1.63
N ALA A 180 -18.25 -7.23 0.65
CA ALA A 180 -16.97 -7.90 0.80
C ALA A 180 -15.83 -6.90 0.62
N PHE A 181 -14.62 -7.27 1.09
CA PHE A 181 -13.42 -6.49 0.85
C PHE A 181 -12.47 -7.25 -0.07
N GLU A 182 -11.81 -6.51 -0.94
CA GLU A 182 -10.79 -6.96 -1.86
C GLU A 182 -9.53 -6.13 -1.69
N VAL A 183 -8.37 -6.77 -1.73
CA VAL A 183 -7.07 -6.07 -1.68
C VAL A 183 -6.85 -5.31 -2.98
N ASP A 184 -6.50 -4.04 -2.87
CA ASP A 184 -6.15 -3.16 -3.98
C ASP A 184 -4.88 -2.38 -3.67
N TYR A 185 -4.20 -1.88 -4.71
CA TYR A 185 -2.99 -1.07 -4.60
C TYR A 185 -3.19 0.26 -5.29
N ILE A 186 -3.11 1.33 -4.53
CA ILE A 186 -3.29 2.69 -5.04
C ILE A 186 -1.98 3.48 -4.97
N LYS A 187 -1.85 4.46 -5.86
CA LYS A 187 -0.76 5.43 -5.83
C LYS A 187 -1.19 6.65 -5.02
N VAL A 188 -0.58 6.86 -3.88
CA VAL A 188 -0.84 7.97 -2.97
C VAL A 188 0.24 9.02 -3.16
N PRO A 189 -0.10 10.29 -3.51
CA PRO A 189 0.88 11.37 -3.57
C PRO A 189 1.32 11.73 -2.15
N VAL A 190 2.62 11.61 -1.88
CA VAL A 190 3.21 11.80 -0.53
C VAL A 190 4.05 13.05 -0.41
N GLY A 191 4.31 13.73 -1.49
CA GLY A 191 5.11 14.95 -1.55
C GLY A 191 5.30 15.41 -2.99
N CYS A 192 6.05 16.50 -3.19
CA CYS A 192 6.38 17.01 -4.51
C CYS A 192 7.89 17.13 -4.71
N THR A 193 8.33 17.06 -5.96
CA THR A 193 9.75 17.18 -6.32
C THR A 193 9.91 17.93 -7.63
N CYS A 194 11.11 18.45 -7.86
CA CYS A 194 11.50 19.15 -9.07
C CYS A 194 12.07 18.16 -10.10
N VAL A 195 11.59 18.24 -11.34
CA VAL A 195 12.09 17.45 -12.46
C VAL A 195 12.35 18.34 -13.67
N LEU A 196 13.22 17.89 -14.57
CA LEU A 196 13.40 18.55 -15.85
C LEU A 196 12.12 18.49 -16.67
N PRO A 197 11.76 19.57 -17.41
CA PRO A 197 10.66 19.52 -18.36
C PRO A 197 10.90 18.42 -19.40
N ARG A 198 9.84 17.76 -19.82
CA ARG A 198 9.94 16.85 -20.96
C ARG A 198 10.17 17.70 -22.20
N SER A 199 11.26 17.48 -22.94
CA SER A 199 11.42 18.05 -24.27
C SER A 199 10.28 17.51 -25.14
N SER A 200 9.42 18.39 -25.62
CA SER A 200 8.53 18.08 -26.76
C SER A 200 9.45 17.82 -27.94
N GLY A 201 9.67 16.55 -28.28
CA GLY A 201 10.32 16.15 -29.52
C GLY A 201 9.45 16.47 -30.72
#